data_ef1855843c267396295890b292e47fa2
#
_entry.id   ef1855843c267396295890b292e47fa2
#
_cell.length_a   1.000
_cell.length_b   1.000
_cell.length_c   1.000
_cell.angle_alpha   90.00
_cell.angle_beta   90.00
_cell.angle_gamma   90.00
#
_symmetry.space_group_name_H-M   'P 1'
#
loop_
_entity.id
_entity.type
_entity.pdbx_description
1 polymer ?
#
loop_
_entity_poly.entity_id
_entity_poly.type
_entity_poly.pdbx_seq_one_letter_code
_entity_poly.pdbx_strand_id
1 'polypeptide(L)'
;MANQYSVIIRATNDLGKKFDLEVLDIPDFLLDISAIELGEIGTVFGISSQEVTLPGNDNSNRFFNNVFDIGATPAVALNKSVPCQVLVDGEAVFTGKLRINNVVSDQYNDIVYNCVVSNETVDFRILNENKAIAELNWSKYAHPYTYTSISSSWAETLFTGSISGSILYPLVNYGANPSNVNSPGFEFGGAKYQMDNPTTPLQVSQFKPAVQAKTIIDEIFSAINYKYTSSFINSNLFKEVFLLNTPDDKDGLSFVSPTSGSKAFATGSQSVASGFTTLVPTQLNYQATVYNNGNNFNVTTDTYTADYTGNHILNFNIPYNITSNFGPLVKNNAGRKFILYVCKTSLANVIHTSVTPLPTSTSGTINTGNISVNLTSGDVLLFFFALQTPSSNGIEQFTTIVTAGLNGVYVTIQTPQNPVGGTVDVSKVFGDIKVLDFMKGLIEKFNLVIEPFENQKNFLRIEPYNDWLNLGTTINWTEILDRSIKYKVEHPVNNLPKKFIFSDDYDEDVLNKYQFDNTSKIYGSYSYQTDSDLASGEEQ
;
A
#
# COMPACT_ATOMS: atom_id res chain seq x y z
N MET A 1 -6.33 -46.10 -40.21
CA MET A 1 -6.17 -46.29 -38.76
C MET A 1 -5.66 -44.94 -38.24
N ALA A 2 -6.47 -44.23 -37.48
CA ALA A 2 -6.02 -42.99 -36.87
C ALA A 2 -4.86 -43.33 -35.92
N ASN A 3 -3.75 -42.68 -36.05
CA ASN A 3 -2.65 -42.79 -35.09
C ASN A 3 -3.22 -42.30 -33.74
N GLN A 4 -3.44 -43.22 -32.84
CA GLN A 4 -3.97 -42.94 -31.52
C GLN A 4 -2.76 -42.51 -30.68
N TYR A 5 -2.60 -41.22 -30.51
CA TYR A 5 -1.57 -40.68 -29.62
C TYR A 5 -1.84 -41.16 -28.18
N SER A 6 -0.80 -41.57 -27.50
CA SER A 6 -0.87 -41.94 -26.08
C SER A 6 -0.63 -40.72 -25.21
N VAL A 7 -1.64 -40.28 -24.48
CA VAL A 7 -1.53 -39.19 -23.48
C VAL A 7 -1.48 -39.80 -22.09
N ILE A 8 -0.41 -39.54 -21.37
CA ILE A 8 -0.18 -40.04 -20.00
C ILE A 8 0.15 -38.87 -19.10
N ILE A 9 -0.46 -38.84 -17.91
CA ILE A 9 -0.10 -37.91 -16.86
C ILE A 9 0.79 -38.62 -15.85
N ARG A 10 2.07 -38.26 -15.84
CA ARG A 10 3.03 -38.72 -14.83
C ARG A 10 2.93 -37.83 -13.61
N ALA A 11 2.33 -38.31 -12.53
CA ALA A 11 2.14 -37.54 -11.31
C ALA A 11 2.87 -38.17 -10.12
N THR A 12 3.25 -37.33 -9.16
CA THR A 12 3.90 -37.75 -7.91
C THR A 12 2.94 -37.48 -6.74
N ASN A 13 2.58 -38.52 -5.99
CA ASN A 13 1.69 -38.37 -4.85
C ASN A 13 2.43 -37.78 -3.62
N ASP A 14 1.67 -37.47 -2.55
CA ASP A 14 2.19 -36.89 -1.29
C ASP A 14 3.23 -37.80 -0.58
N LEU A 15 3.28 -39.08 -0.94
CA LEU A 15 4.27 -40.04 -0.46
C LEU A 15 5.54 -40.10 -1.30
N GLY A 16 5.68 -39.25 -2.30
CA GLY A 16 6.82 -39.18 -3.22
C GLY A 16 6.85 -40.29 -4.28
N LYS A 17 5.77 -41.06 -4.43
CA LYS A 17 5.70 -42.16 -5.41
C LYS A 17 5.14 -41.65 -6.73
N LYS A 18 5.81 -42.00 -7.84
CA LYS A 18 5.42 -41.65 -9.21
C LYS A 18 4.47 -42.68 -9.80
N PHE A 19 3.48 -42.21 -10.52
CA PHE A 19 2.50 -43.02 -11.25
C PHE A 19 2.29 -42.45 -12.66
N ASP A 20 2.09 -43.31 -13.60
CA ASP A 20 1.67 -42.98 -14.96
C ASP A 20 0.17 -43.23 -15.07
N LEU A 21 -0.61 -42.13 -15.18
CA LEU A 21 -2.04 -42.13 -15.21
C LEU A 21 -2.51 -41.97 -16.66
N GLU A 22 -3.32 -42.92 -17.14
CA GLU A 22 -3.94 -42.86 -18.46
C GLU A 22 -5.07 -41.86 -18.47
N VAL A 23 -5.28 -41.14 -19.58
CA VAL A 23 -6.38 -40.20 -19.78
C VAL A 23 -7.49 -40.88 -20.56
N LEU A 24 -8.72 -40.78 -20.08
CA LEU A 24 -9.88 -41.51 -20.65
C LEU A 24 -10.36 -40.89 -21.96
N ASP A 25 -10.47 -39.57 -22.00
CA ASP A 25 -10.69 -38.79 -23.20
C ASP A 25 -9.44 -38.01 -23.47
N ILE A 26 -8.84 -38.20 -24.64
CA ILE A 26 -7.83 -37.30 -25.11
C ILE A 26 -8.58 -36.01 -25.41
N PRO A 27 -8.60 -35.02 -24.49
CA PRO A 27 -9.14 -33.74 -24.85
C PRO A 27 -8.39 -33.31 -26.10
N ASP A 28 -9.04 -32.58 -27.00
CA ASP A 28 -8.29 -31.78 -27.94
C ASP A 28 -7.33 -30.96 -27.08
N PHE A 29 -6.13 -31.48 -26.88
CA PHE A 29 -5.04 -30.75 -26.27
C PHE A 29 -4.72 -29.65 -27.27
N LEU A 30 -5.57 -28.65 -27.28
CA LEU A 30 -5.20 -27.32 -27.70
C LEU A 30 -4.08 -26.94 -26.75
N LEU A 31 -2.87 -27.32 -27.14
CA LEU A 31 -1.68 -26.68 -26.66
C LEU A 31 -1.86 -25.23 -27.14
N ASP A 32 -2.67 -24.48 -26.41
CA ASP A 32 -2.77 -23.06 -26.63
C ASP A 32 -1.45 -22.46 -26.12
N ILE A 33 -0.47 -22.48 -27.03
CA ILE A 33 0.80 -21.79 -26.89
C ILE A 33 0.56 -20.30 -27.26
N SER A 34 -0.65 -19.80 -27.09
CA SER A 34 -0.88 -18.36 -27.20
C SER A 34 -0.19 -17.70 -26.02
N ALA A 35 1.06 -17.42 -26.23
CA ALA A 35 1.84 -16.59 -25.31
C ALA A 35 1.35 -15.15 -25.34
N ILE A 36 0.15 -14.81 -25.61
CA ILE A 36 -0.48 -13.48 -25.55
C ILE A 36 -1.50 -13.38 -26.70
N GLU A 37 -2.76 -13.39 -26.41
CA GLU A 37 -3.72 -12.67 -27.25
C GLU A 37 -3.50 -11.18 -26.97
N LEU A 38 -3.06 -10.44 -27.94
CA LEU A 38 -2.83 -8.97 -27.88
C LEU A 38 -4.08 -8.17 -27.44
N GLY A 39 -5.27 -8.76 -27.46
CA GLY A 39 -6.52 -8.16 -27.01
C GLY A 39 -6.93 -8.45 -25.55
N GLU A 40 -6.28 -9.39 -24.88
CA GLU A 40 -6.62 -9.77 -23.50
C GLU A 40 -5.39 -9.83 -22.57
N ILE A 41 -4.62 -8.76 -22.56
CA ILE A 41 -3.44 -8.62 -21.68
C ILE A 41 -3.80 -8.85 -20.19
N GLY A 42 -5.06 -8.68 -19.82
CA GLY A 42 -5.57 -9.02 -18.49
C GLY A 42 -5.57 -10.51 -18.14
N THR A 43 -5.40 -11.42 -19.11
CA THR A 43 -5.38 -12.86 -18.90
C THR A 43 -3.99 -13.48 -18.98
N VAL A 44 -2.95 -12.68 -19.08
CA VAL A 44 -1.54 -13.07 -19.34
C VAL A 44 -0.87 -13.90 -18.25
N PHE A 45 -1.55 -14.22 -17.17
CA PHE A 45 -1.06 -15.27 -16.30
C PHE A 45 -1.35 -16.63 -16.97
N GLY A 46 -0.46 -16.94 -17.90
CA GLY A 46 -0.32 -18.19 -18.65
C GLY A 46 -1.36 -19.25 -18.42
N ILE A 47 -2.11 -19.44 -19.44
CA ILE A 47 -3.07 -20.51 -19.69
C ILE A 47 -2.67 -21.80 -19.02
N SER A 48 -3.57 -22.31 -18.50
CA SER A 48 -4.61 -23.27 -18.61
C SER A 48 -4.66 -24.16 -17.39
N SER A 49 -5.75 -24.07 -16.71
CA SER A 49 -6.24 -25.24 -16.03
C SER A 49 -7.00 -26.06 -17.09
N GLN A 50 -6.48 -27.21 -17.49
CA GLN A 50 -7.19 -28.10 -18.37
C GLN A 50 -7.86 -29.20 -17.55
N GLU A 51 -9.15 -29.39 -17.78
CA GLU A 51 -9.85 -30.52 -17.19
C GLU A 51 -9.44 -31.80 -17.92
N VAL A 52 -9.09 -32.82 -17.16
CA VAL A 52 -8.73 -34.16 -17.63
C VAL A 52 -9.50 -35.20 -16.85
N THR A 53 -9.95 -36.22 -17.56
CA THR A 53 -10.69 -37.31 -16.98
C THR A 53 -9.84 -38.57 -16.93
N LEU A 54 -9.64 -39.11 -15.73
CA LEU A 54 -8.84 -40.33 -15.51
C LEU A 54 -9.76 -41.49 -15.16
N PRO A 55 -9.54 -42.67 -15.76
CA PRO A 55 -10.30 -43.86 -15.43
C PRO A 55 -9.98 -44.39 -14.04
N GLY A 56 -10.92 -44.98 -13.36
CA GLY A 56 -10.75 -45.71 -12.09
C GLY A 56 -10.04 -47.05 -12.23
N ASN A 57 -8.92 -47.07 -12.96
CA ASN A 57 -8.06 -48.25 -13.10
C ASN A 57 -7.14 -48.42 -11.88
N ASP A 58 -6.41 -49.54 -11.85
CA ASP A 58 -5.52 -49.85 -10.70
C ASP A 58 -4.52 -48.75 -10.40
N ASN A 59 -3.94 -48.10 -11.43
CA ASN A 59 -2.98 -47.02 -11.26
C ASN A 59 -3.61 -45.75 -10.64
N SER A 60 -4.75 -45.31 -11.17
CA SER A 60 -5.48 -44.15 -10.66
C SER A 60 -5.98 -44.39 -9.25
N ASN A 61 -6.59 -45.54 -8.99
CA ASN A 61 -7.08 -45.89 -7.66
C ASN A 61 -5.96 -45.94 -6.62
N ARG A 62 -4.82 -46.49 -6.97
CA ARG A 62 -3.62 -46.51 -6.07
C ARG A 62 -2.99 -45.14 -5.90
N PHE A 63 -3.00 -44.31 -6.94
CA PHE A 63 -2.47 -42.94 -6.86
C PHE A 63 -3.29 -42.10 -5.88
N PHE A 64 -4.63 -42.15 -5.99
CA PHE A 64 -5.56 -41.46 -5.13
C PHE A 64 -5.89 -42.19 -3.82
N ASN A 65 -5.34 -43.42 -3.64
CA ASN A 65 -5.60 -44.30 -2.51
C ASN A 65 -7.11 -44.58 -2.28
N ASN A 66 -7.84 -44.86 -3.36
CA ASN A 66 -9.27 -45.14 -3.33
C ASN A 66 -10.10 -44.05 -2.63
N VAL A 67 -9.82 -42.79 -2.94
CA VAL A 67 -10.42 -41.60 -2.31
C VAL A 67 -11.97 -41.57 -2.39
N PHE A 68 -12.56 -42.36 -3.26
CA PHE A 68 -14.01 -42.58 -3.37
C PHE A 68 -14.60 -43.41 -2.20
N ASP A 69 -13.76 -44.15 -1.48
CA ASP A 69 -14.19 -44.89 -0.30
C ASP A 69 -14.18 -43.96 0.91
N ILE A 70 -15.34 -43.86 1.60
CA ILE A 70 -15.52 -42.97 2.78
C ILE A 70 -14.54 -43.31 3.92
N GLY A 71 -14.07 -44.58 3.97
CA GLY A 71 -13.10 -45.05 4.96
C GLY A 71 -11.64 -44.84 4.59
N ALA A 72 -11.36 -44.45 3.36
CA ALA A 72 -9.99 -44.32 2.88
C ALA A 72 -9.32 -43.01 3.33
N THR A 73 -8.05 -43.08 3.67
CA THR A 73 -7.23 -41.89 3.86
C THR A 73 -6.61 -41.52 2.52
N PRO A 74 -6.94 -40.36 1.93
CA PRO A 74 -6.44 -40.00 0.60
C PRO A 74 -4.92 -39.88 0.59
N ALA A 75 -4.26 -40.44 -0.41
CA ALA A 75 -2.83 -40.28 -0.64
C ALA A 75 -2.49 -38.92 -1.32
N VAL A 76 -3.51 -38.27 -1.84
CA VAL A 76 -3.49 -36.91 -2.36
C VAL A 76 -4.60 -36.15 -1.64
N ALA A 77 -4.25 -35.12 -0.91
CA ALA A 77 -5.25 -34.30 -0.23
C ALA A 77 -6.16 -33.62 -1.28
N LEU A 78 -7.49 -33.74 -1.12
CA LEU A 78 -8.48 -33.22 -2.06
C LEU A 78 -8.39 -31.71 -2.31
N ASN A 79 -7.79 -30.98 -1.38
CA ASN A 79 -7.57 -29.53 -1.43
C ASN A 79 -6.15 -29.13 -1.84
N LYS A 80 -5.34 -30.09 -2.28
CA LYS A 80 -3.95 -29.84 -2.71
C LYS A 80 -3.73 -30.28 -4.14
N SER A 81 -2.78 -29.64 -4.77
CA SER A 81 -2.26 -30.05 -6.07
C SER A 81 -0.92 -30.79 -5.91
N VAL A 82 -0.67 -31.76 -6.75
CA VAL A 82 0.56 -32.56 -6.78
C VAL A 82 1.30 -32.33 -8.09
N PRO A 83 2.64 -32.39 -8.09
CA PRO A 83 3.42 -32.20 -9.31
C PRO A 83 3.09 -33.27 -10.37
N CYS A 84 2.92 -32.84 -11.61
CA CYS A 84 2.67 -33.72 -12.73
C CYS A 84 3.38 -33.27 -14.01
N GLN A 85 3.54 -34.20 -14.93
CA GLN A 85 3.98 -33.98 -16.31
C GLN A 85 2.98 -34.65 -17.24
N VAL A 86 2.58 -33.93 -18.28
CA VAL A 86 1.79 -34.51 -19.38
C VAL A 86 2.75 -34.98 -20.47
N LEU A 87 2.64 -36.23 -20.79
CA LEU A 87 3.47 -36.90 -21.79
C LEU A 87 2.59 -37.25 -23.00
N VAL A 88 3.04 -36.90 -24.19
CA VAL A 88 2.42 -37.31 -25.45
C VAL A 88 3.44 -38.17 -26.17
N ASP A 89 3.06 -39.42 -26.45
CA ASP A 89 3.97 -40.44 -27.06
C ASP A 89 5.29 -40.58 -26.31
N GLY A 90 5.28 -40.35 -24.98
CA GLY A 90 6.44 -40.48 -24.10
C GLY A 90 7.28 -39.20 -23.94
N GLU A 91 7.04 -38.17 -24.73
CA GLU A 91 7.67 -36.87 -24.59
C GLU A 91 6.89 -35.93 -23.66
N ALA A 92 7.58 -35.26 -22.76
CA ALA A 92 6.97 -34.30 -21.85
C ALA A 92 6.62 -32.99 -22.58
N VAL A 93 5.34 -32.76 -22.81
CA VAL A 93 4.84 -31.54 -23.48
C VAL A 93 4.41 -30.47 -22.50
N PHE A 94 4.13 -30.85 -21.25
CA PHE A 94 3.70 -29.92 -20.21
C PHE A 94 4.15 -30.37 -18.83
N THR A 95 4.57 -29.45 -18.00
CA THR A 95 4.88 -29.67 -16.58
C THR A 95 4.06 -28.72 -15.72
N GLY A 96 3.39 -29.25 -14.71
CA GLY A 96 2.52 -28.47 -13.85
C GLY A 96 2.07 -29.24 -12.62
N LYS A 97 0.84 -28.99 -12.20
CA LYS A 97 0.22 -29.61 -11.03
C LYS A 97 -1.12 -30.23 -11.39
N LEU A 98 -1.36 -31.40 -10.84
CA LEU A 98 -2.62 -32.13 -10.94
C LEU A 98 -3.43 -31.94 -9.65
N ARG A 99 -4.67 -31.54 -9.77
CA ARG A 99 -5.65 -31.44 -8.67
C ARG A 99 -6.90 -32.19 -9.02
N ILE A 100 -7.46 -32.92 -8.05
CA ILE A 100 -8.76 -33.56 -8.20
C ILE A 100 -9.87 -32.54 -7.95
N ASN A 101 -10.87 -32.48 -8.82
CA ASN A 101 -12.07 -31.68 -8.66
C ASN A 101 -13.19 -32.49 -8.01
N ASN A 102 -13.49 -33.65 -8.60
CA ASN A 102 -14.49 -34.58 -8.07
C ASN A 102 -14.23 -36.01 -8.53
N VAL A 103 -14.90 -36.94 -7.90
CA VAL A 103 -14.92 -38.34 -8.27
C VAL A 103 -16.37 -38.70 -8.59
N VAL A 104 -16.59 -39.28 -9.74
CA VAL A 104 -17.92 -39.73 -10.16
C VAL A 104 -17.93 -41.26 -10.20
N SER A 105 -18.93 -41.86 -9.61
CA SER A 105 -19.20 -43.30 -9.75
C SER A 105 -20.56 -43.47 -10.43
N ASP A 106 -20.59 -44.25 -11.47
CA ASP A 106 -21.84 -44.54 -12.16
C ASP A 106 -22.59 -45.71 -11.52
N GLN A 107 -23.77 -46.06 -12.09
CA GLN A 107 -24.60 -47.16 -11.61
C GLN A 107 -23.96 -48.56 -11.78
N TYR A 108 -22.84 -48.67 -12.52
CA TYR A 108 -22.09 -49.91 -12.73
C TYR A 108 -20.83 -49.96 -11.85
N ASN A 109 -20.65 -49.00 -10.95
CA ASN A 109 -19.47 -48.83 -10.13
C ASN A 109 -18.20 -48.47 -10.93
N ASP A 110 -18.36 -47.98 -12.14
CA ASP A 110 -17.23 -47.41 -12.86
C ASP A 110 -16.84 -46.04 -12.25
N ILE A 111 -15.62 -45.98 -11.78
CA ILE A 111 -15.09 -44.79 -11.10
C ILE A 111 -14.34 -43.91 -12.12
N VAL A 112 -14.62 -42.64 -12.07
CA VAL A 112 -13.99 -41.63 -12.91
C VAL A 112 -13.51 -40.47 -12.05
N TYR A 113 -12.25 -40.09 -12.22
CA TYR A 113 -11.64 -38.97 -11.53
C TYR A 113 -11.59 -37.77 -12.48
N ASN A 114 -12.35 -36.74 -12.17
CA ASN A 114 -12.26 -35.45 -12.86
C ASN A 114 -11.20 -34.61 -12.20
N CYS A 115 -10.14 -34.31 -12.92
CA CYS A 115 -8.97 -33.60 -12.45
C CYS A 115 -8.73 -32.35 -13.27
N VAL A 116 -7.95 -31.45 -12.72
CA VAL A 116 -7.46 -30.25 -13.40
C VAL A 116 -5.94 -30.27 -13.37
N VAL A 117 -5.36 -30.05 -14.53
CA VAL A 117 -3.92 -29.83 -14.68
C VAL A 117 -3.68 -28.34 -14.82
N SER A 118 -2.85 -27.75 -13.96
CA SER A 118 -2.54 -26.32 -13.94
C SER A 118 -1.02 -26.10 -13.92
N ASN A 119 -0.59 -24.92 -14.37
CA ASN A 119 0.82 -24.54 -14.29
C ASN A 119 1.14 -23.71 -13.04
N GLU A 120 2.43 -23.45 -12.78
CA GLU A 120 2.90 -22.67 -11.63
C GLU A 120 2.43 -21.21 -11.68
N THR A 121 2.13 -20.65 -12.86
CA THR A 121 1.65 -19.26 -12.98
C THR A 121 0.24 -19.10 -12.45
N VAL A 122 -0.62 -20.12 -12.61
CA VAL A 122 -1.97 -20.15 -12.05
C VAL A 122 -1.91 -20.11 -10.51
N ASP A 123 -1.02 -20.92 -9.93
CA ASP A 123 -0.82 -20.91 -8.48
C ASP A 123 -0.28 -19.57 -7.98
N PHE A 124 0.67 -18.97 -8.70
CA PHE A 124 1.19 -17.63 -8.39
C PHE A 124 0.05 -16.61 -8.35
N ARG A 125 -0.87 -16.64 -9.33
CA ARG A 125 -2.04 -15.77 -9.38
C ARG A 125 -2.95 -15.99 -8.16
N ILE A 126 -3.34 -17.24 -7.88
CA ILE A 126 -4.24 -17.57 -6.77
C ILE A 126 -3.66 -17.13 -5.43
N LEU A 127 -2.36 -17.32 -5.22
CA LEU A 127 -1.68 -16.95 -3.97
C LEU A 127 -1.61 -15.43 -3.74
N ASN A 128 -1.79 -14.63 -4.80
CA ASN A 128 -1.73 -13.17 -4.75
C ASN A 128 -3.08 -12.47 -5.02
N GLU A 129 -4.15 -13.21 -5.28
CA GLU A 129 -5.43 -12.69 -5.79
C GLU A 129 -6.02 -11.54 -4.96
N ASN A 130 -5.89 -11.59 -3.64
CA ASN A 130 -6.48 -10.59 -2.75
C ASN A 130 -5.45 -9.79 -1.95
N LYS A 131 -4.16 -10.00 -2.18
CA LYS A 131 -3.11 -9.32 -1.42
C LYS A 131 -2.90 -7.88 -1.88
N ALA A 132 -2.79 -6.96 -0.93
CA ALA A 132 -2.28 -5.64 -1.19
C ALA A 132 -0.75 -5.60 -1.05
N ILE A 133 -0.08 -4.73 -1.81
CA ILE A 133 1.37 -4.55 -1.70
C ILE A 133 1.74 -4.07 -0.29
N ALA A 134 0.90 -3.24 0.32
CA ALA A 134 1.09 -2.76 1.68
C ALA A 134 1.17 -3.87 2.75
N GLU A 135 0.58 -5.05 2.48
CA GLU A 135 0.57 -6.20 3.40
C GLU A 135 1.87 -7.04 3.36
N LEU A 136 2.76 -6.77 2.41
CA LEU A 136 4.05 -7.46 2.32
C LEU A 136 4.99 -7.03 3.45
N ASN A 137 6.12 -7.71 3.62
CA ASN A 137 7.05 -7.42 4.72
C ASN A 137 7.99 -6.26 4.40
N TRP A 138 7.58 -5.05 4.77
CA TRP A 138 8.35 -3.83 4.57
C TRP A 138 9.26 -3.45 5.75
N SER A 139 9.30 -4.23 6.82
CA SER A 139 10.01 -3.89 8.05
C SER A 139 11.51 -3.62 7.84
N LYS A 140 12.16 -4.33 6.92
CA LYS A 140 13.60 -4.16 6.62
C LYS A 140 13.94 -2.87 5.87
N TYR A 141 12.93 -2.17 5.36
CA TYR A 141 13.07 -0.88 4.68
C TYR A 141 12.73 0.30 5.59
N ALA A 142 12.36 0.05 6.84
CA ALA A 142 12.13 1.10 7.82
C ALA A 142 13.42 1.89 8.07
N HIS A 143 13.34 3.21 8.04
CA HIS A 143 14.49 4.09 8.22
C HIS A 143 14.06 5.43 8.79
N PRO A 144 14.99 6.21 9.42
CA PRO A 144 14.68 7.53 9.91
C PRO A 144 14.35 8.49 8.77
N TYR A 145 13.33 9.33 8.95
CA TYR A 145 12.99 10.40 8.00
C TYR A 145 13.80 11.64 8.26
N THR A 146 14.98 11.71 7.69
CA THR A 146 15.94 12.77 7.90
C THR A 146 16.55 13.25 6.58
N TYR A 147 17.16 14.43 6.59
CA TYR A 147 17.96 14.89 5.46
C TYR A 147 19.06 13.89 5.06
N THR A 148 19.71 13.27 6.06
CA THR A 148 20.72 12.24 5.81
C THR A 148 20.16 11.04 5.07
N SER A 149 18.99 10.55 5.45
CA SER A 149 18.34 9.42 4.76
C SER A 149 17.96 9.77 3.33
N ILE A 150 17.42 10.98 3.12
CA ILE A 150 17.07 11.48 1.79
C ILE A 150 18.32 11.58 0.90
N SER A 151 19.38 12.25 1.36
CA SER A 151 20.60 12.38 0.59
C SER A 151 21.32 11.04 0.35
N SER A 152 21.25 10.13 1.32
CA SER A 152 21.79 8.77 1.16
C SER A 152 21.00 7.96 0.14
N SER A 153 19.69 8.20 -0.02
CA SER A 153 18.92 7.53 -1.06
C SER A 153 19.35 7.94 -2.47
N TRP A 154 19.73 9.19 -2.68
CA TRP A 154 20.24 9.67 -3.96
C TRP A 154 21.62 9.07 -4.33
N ALA A 155 22.38 8.70 -3.32
CA ALA A 155 23.68 8.04 -3.48
C ALA A 155 23.57 6.49 -3.40
N GLU A 156 22.36 5.94 -3.32
CA GLU A 156 22.08 4.51 -3.14
C GLU A 156 22.72 3.90 -1.88
N THR A 157 23.03 4.73 -0.88
CA THR A 157 23.71 4.34 0.37
C THR A 157 22.79 4.30 1.59
N LEU A 158 21.48 4.55 1.39
CA LEU A 158 20.49 4.47 2.48
C LEU A 158 20.43 3.07 3.10
N PHE A 159 20.58 2.05 2.26
CA PHE A 159 20.70 0.65 2.66
C PHE A 159 21.95 0.03 2.05
N THR A 160 22.33 -1.13 2.54
CA THR A 160 23.51 -1.88 2.06
C THR A 160 23.13 -3.27 1.56
N GLY A 161 23.97 -3.86 0.71
CA GLY A 161 23.76 -5.22 0.19
C GLY A 161 22.62 -5.29 -0.83
N SER A 162 21.81 -6.35 -0.74
CA SER A 162 20.76 -6.66 -1.74
C SER A 162 19.60 -5.67 -1.76
N ILE A 163 19.45 -4.83 -0.74
CA ILE A 163 18.41 -3.81 -0.64
C ILE A 163 18.92 -2.39 -0.92
N SER A 164 20.16 -2.23 -1.38
CA SER A 164 20.68 -0.94 -1.83
C SER A 164 19.87 -0.43 -3.02
N GLY A 165 19.59 0.88 -3.06
CA GLY A 165 18.78 1.50 -4.11
C GLY A 165 17.28 1.22 -4.08
N SER A 166 16.77 0.46 -3.09
CA SER A 166 15.35 0.08 -3.01
C SER A 166 14.40 1.25 -2.78
N ILE A 167 14.86 2.30 -2.10
CA ILE A 167 14.09 3.51 -1.78
C ILE A 167 14.81 4.73 -2.33
N LEU A 168 14.04 5.58 -2.99
CA LEU A 168 14.49 6.87 -3.49
C LEU A 168 13.53 7.96 -3.00
N TYR A 169 14.06 9.14 -2.71
CA TYR A 169 13.28 10.36 -2.45
C TYR A 169 13.38 11.28 -3.67
N PRO A 170 12.53 11.07 -4.69
CA PRO A 170 12.62 11.85 -5.91
C PRO A 170 12.14 13.29 -5.69
N LEU A 171 12.64 14.20 -6.51
CA LEU A 171 12.17 15.57 -6.57
C LEU A 171 10.92 15.62 -7.46
N VAL A 172 9.78 15.37 -6.85
CA VAL A 172 8.46 15.33 -7.53
C VAL A 172 7.54 16.36 -6.90
N ASN A 173 6.72 17.01 -7.73
CA ASN A 173 5.67 17.91 -7.27
C ASN A 173 4.40 17.11 -6.96
N TYR A 174 4.10 16.90 -5.70
CA TYR A 174 2.90 16.19 -5.22
C TYR A 174 1.67 17.10 -5.07
N GLY A 175 1.32 17.87 -6.11
CA GLY A 175 0.08 18.64 -6.12
C GLY A 175 0.14 20.02 -5.47
N ALA A 176 1.29 20.67 -5.49
CA ALA A 176 1.34 22.09 -5.25
C ALA A 176 0.56 22.81 -6.33
N ASN A 177 -0.58 23.37 -5.95
CA ASN A 177 -1.45 24.07 -6.88
C ASN A 177 -0.75 25.37 -7.36
N PRO A 178 -0.41 25.50 -8.63
CA PRO A 178 0.06 26.77 -9.18
C PRO A 178 -1.14 27.71 -9.40
N SER A 179 -1.92 27.97 -8.35
CA SER A 179 -3.05 28.90 -8.45
C SER A 179 -2.63 30.36 -8.69
N ASN A 180 -1.37 30.60 -8.91
CA ASN A 180 -0.86 31.93 -9.27
C ASN A 180 0.15 31.81 -10.40
N VAL A 181 -0.26 32.24 -11.59
CA VAL A 181 0.48 32.21 -12.87
C VAL A 181 1.84 32.90 -12.80
N ASN A 182 2.10 33.66 -11.74
CA ASN A 182 3.32 34.47 -11.57
C ASN A 182 4.32 33.91 -10.54
N SER A 183 4.08 32.75 -9.99
CA SER A 183 5.00 32.13 -9.04
C SER A 183 4.80 30.61 -9.02
N PRO A 184 5.51 29.87 -9.87
CA PRO A 184 5.58 28.43 -9.75
C PRO A 184 6.26 28.11 -8.41
N GLY A 185 5.51 27.61 -7.44
CA GLY A 185 6.04 27.29 -6.12
C GLY A 185 5.14 26.34 -5.39
N PHE A 186 5.75 25.50 -4.58
CA PHE A 186 5.06 24.61 -3.66
C PHE A 186 4.42 25.43 -2.53
N GLU A 187 3.13 25.27 -2.29
CA GLU A 187 2.46 25.81 -1.12
C GLU A 187 2.42 24.73 -0.03
N PHE A 188 3.13 24.96 1.06
CA PHE A 188 3.05 24.09 2.24
C PHE A 188 2.75 24.98 3.46
N GLY A 189 1.64 24.72 4.15
CA GLY A 189 1.26 25.49 5.32
C GLY A 189 1.06 27.00 5.08
N GLY A 190 0.68 27.41 3.86
CA GLY A 190 0.48 28.82 3.48
C GLY A 190 1.76 29.58 3.08
N ALA A 191 2.93 28.93 3.08
CA ALA A 191 4.17 29.51 2.56
C ALA A 191 4.46 28.95 1.18
N LYS A 192 4.80 29.83 0.23
CA LYS A 192 5.23 29.43 -1.12
C LYS A 192 6.71 29.12 -1.11
N TYR A 193 7.07 27.88 -1.45
CA TYR A 193 8.44 27.47 -1.64
C TYR A 193 8.76 27.45 -3.14
N GLN A 194 9.74 28.20 -3.57
CA GLN A 194 10.23 28.20 -4.95
C GLN A 194 11.57 27.47 -4.98
N MET A 195 11.74 26.54 -5.91
CA MET A 195 12.99 25.78 -6.07
C MET A 195 14.18 26.69 -6.40
N ASP A 196 13.93 27.83 -7.01
CA ASP A 196 14.92 28.83 -7.41
C ASP A 196 15.13 29.95 -6.37
N ASN A 197 14.37 29.92 -5.26
CA ASN A 197 14.51 30.94 -4.22
C ASN A 197 15.46 30.48 -3.11
N PRO A 198 16.67 31.05 -3.02
CA PRO A 198 17.64 30.64 -2.01
C PRO A 198 17.21 30.98 -0.57
N THR A 199 16.18 31.81 -0.40
CA THR A 199 15.67 32.19 0.94
C THR A 199 14.60 31.21 1.47
N THR A 200 14.05 30.34 0.63
CA THR A 200 13.06 29.33 1.01
C THR A 200 13.46 27.95 0.47
N PRO A 201 14.48 27.31 1.07
CA PRO A 201 14.92 26.00 0.62
C PRO A 201 13.84 24.94 0.81
N LEU A 202 13.87 23.90 -0.02
CA LEU A 202 13.01 22.74 0.13
C LEU A 202 13.18 22.10 1.52
N GLN A 203 12.07 21.81 2.15
CA GLN A 203 12.05 21.18 3.47
C GLN A 203 12.07 19.64 3.33
N VAL A 204 12.64 18.96 4.31
CA VAL A 204 12.65 17.47 4.37
C VAL A 204 11.23 16.90 4.20
N SER A 205 10.23 17.55 4.80
CA SER A 205 8.82 17.15 4.73
C SER A 205 8.20 17.17 3.32
N GLN A 206 8.86 17.77 2.34
CA GLN A 206 8.39 17.86 0.96
C GLN A 206 8.83 16.66 0.10
N PHE A 207 9.80 15.88 0.57
CA PHE A 207 10.27 14.69 -0.11
C PHE A 207 9.48 13.47 0.36
N LYS A 208 8.93 12.71 -0.58
CA LYS A 208 8.21 11.47 -0.28
C LYS A 208 9.00 10.28 -0.80
N PRO A 209 9.00 9.15 -0.07
CA PRO A 209 9.70 7.96 -0.54
C PRO A 209 9.00 7.35 -1.76
N ALA A 210 9.78 6.92 -2.71
CA ALA A 210 9.39 6.08 -3.82
C ALA A 210 10.08 4.72 -3.70
N VAL A 211 9.41 3.67 -4.11
CA VAL A 211 9.92 2.29 -3.99
C VAL A 211 10.27 1.75 -5.36
N GLN A 212 11.47 1.20 -5.51
CA GLN A 212 11.92 0.59 -6.75
C GLN A 212 11.00 -0.58 -7.14
N ALA A 213 10.54 -0.62 -8.40
CA ALA A 213 9.63 -1.65 -8.88
C ALA A 213 10.21 -3.07 -8.73
N LYS A 214 11.52 -3.23 -8.95
CA LYS A 214 12.22 -4.51 -8.70
C LYS A 214 12.09 -4.95 -7.25
N THR A 215 12.24 -4.06 -6.30
CA THR A 215 12.09 -4.34 -4.88
C THR A 215 10.68 -4.85 -4.55
N ILE A 216 9.66 -4.26 -5.16
CA ILE A 216 8.27 -4.71 -4.97
C ILE A 216 8.10 -6.13 -5.50
N ILE A 217 8.63 -6.43 -6.69
CA ILE A 217 8.62 -7.78 -7.27
C ILE A 217 9.33 -8.78 -6.34
N ASP A 218 10.52 -8.43 -5.85
CA ASP A 218 11.29 -9.29 -4.94
C ASP A 218 10.48 -9.64 -3.67
N GLU A 219 9.76 -8.66 -3.09
CA GLU A 219 8.91 -8.89 -1.92
C GLU A 219 7.67 -9.72 -2.24
N ILE A 220 7.04 -9.52 -3.40
CA ILE A 220 5.90 -10.34 -3.85
C ILE A 220 6.31 -11.81 -3.94
N PHE A 221 7.41 -12.10 -4.62
CA PHE A 221 7.90 -13.46 -4.80
C PHE A 221 8.35 -14.08 -3.46
N SER A 222 9.03 -13.31 -2.62
CA SER A 222 9.45 -13.74 -1.29
C SER A 222 8.27 -14.11 -0.38
N ALA A 223 7.18 -13.33 -0.42
CA ALA A 223 6.01 -13.52 0.44
C ALA A 223 5.27 -14.85 0.21
N ILE A 224 5.44 -15.47 -0.96
CA ILE A 224 4.80 -16.74 -1.32
C ILE A 224 5.81 -17.88 -1.51
N ASN A 225 7.09 -17.67 -1.16
CA ASN A 225 8.19 -18.60 -1.38
C ASN A 225 8.36 -19.03 -2.84
N TYR A 226 8.17 -18.10 -3.76
CA TYR A 226 8.50 -18.25 -5.17
C TYR A 226 9.83 -17.57 -5.46
N LYS A 227 10.44 -17.98 -6.56
CA LYS A 227 11.64 -17.36 -7.15
C LYS A 227 11.34 -16.97 -8.59
N TYR A 228 12.10 -16.04 -9.09
CA TYR A 228 12.07 -15.73 -10.52
C TYR A 228 13.47 -15.52 -11.08
N THR A 229 13.58 -15.67 -12.41
CA THR A 229 14.73 -15.24 -13.19
C THR A 229 14.27 -14.27 -14.26
N SER A 230 15.05 -13.22 -14.49
CA SER A 230 14.78 -12.23 -15.53
C SER A 230 16.05 -11.45 -15.84
N SER A 231 16.43 -11.39 -17.09
CA SER A 231 17.49 -10.48 -17.54
C SER A 231 17.02 -9.04 -17.56
N PHE A 232 15.77 -8.82 -17.91
CA PHE A 232 15.14 -7.51 -17.99
C PHE A 232 14.96 -6.85 -16.62
N ILE A 233 14.33 -7.54 -15.66
CA ILE A 233 14.10 -7.00 -14.30
C ILE A 233 15.43 -6.72 -13.59
N ASN A 234 16.49 -7.46 -13.90
CA ASN A 234 17.83 -7.22 -13.36
C ASN A 234 18.63 -6.16 -14.14
N SER A 235 18.12 -5.66 -15.25
CA SER A 235 18.79 -4.63 -16.06
C SER A 235 18.86 -3.29 -15.34
N ASN A 236 19.80 -2.43 -15.74
CA ASN A 236 19.92 -1.09 -15.21
C ASN A 236 18.68 -0.25 -15.55
N LEU A 237 18.11 -0.43 -16.74
CA LEU A 237 16.89 0.26 -17.16
C LEU A 237 15.72 -0.01 -16.20
N PHE A 238 15.47 -1.26 -15.85
CA PHE A 238 14.33 -1.59 -14.97
C PHE A 238 14.58 -1.15 -13.53
N LYS A 239 15.83 -1.12 -13.07
CA LYS A 239 16.20 -0.61 -11.74
C LYS A 239 15.94 0.89 -11.57
N GLU A 240 15.77 1.64 -12.65
CA GLU A 240 15.39 3.05 -12.62
C GLU A 240 13.88 3.28 -12.53
N VAL A 241 13.07 2.20 -12.54
CA VAL A 241 11.61 2.28 -12.41
C VAL A 241 11.23 2.30 -10.94
N PHE A 242 10.56 3.37 -10.52
CA PHE A 242 10.08 3.56 -9.15
C PHE A 242 8.58 3.79 -9.12
N LEU A 243 7.92 3.19 -8.14
CA LEU A 243 6.55 3.51 -7.78
C LEU A 243 6.56 4.71 -6.83
N LEU A 244 5.94 5.79 -7.26
CA LEU A 244 5.81 7.00 -6.45
C LEU A 244 4.75 6.79 -5.36
N ASN A 245 4.89 7.51 -4.26
CA ASN A 245 3.85 7.58 -3.25
C ASN A 245 2.62 8.30 -3.83
N THR A 246 1.49 7.61 -3.88
CA THR A 246 0.18 8.15 -4.28
C THR A 246 -0.73 8.18 -3.07
N PRO A 247 -0.67 9.22 -2.24
CA PRO A 247 -1.50 9.26 -1.05
C PRO A 247 -2.96 9.48 -1.42
N ASP A 248 -3.82 8.55 -1.03
CA ASP A 248 -5.28 8.73 -1.04
C ASP A 248 -5.72 9.76 0.00
N ASP A 249 -4.88 10.04 0.99
CA ASP A 249 -5.13 10.98 2.05
C ASP A 249 -4.40 12.30 1.80
N LYS A 250 -5.09 13.41 2.08
CA LYS A 250 -4.57 14.78 1.96
C LYS A 250 -3.30 15.06 2.79
N ASP A 251 -2.96 14.16 3.70
CA ASP A 251 -1.82 14.25 4.62
C ASP A 251 -0.58 13.44 4.19
N GLY A 252 -0.68 12.67 3.16
CA GLY A 252 0.35 12.20 2.23
C GLY A 252 1.51 11.37 2.72
N LEU A 253 1.70 11.10 3.99
CA LEU A 253 2.68 10.15 4.53
C LEU A 253 2.23 9.75 5.92
N SER A 254 1.66 8.58 6.07
CA SER A 254 1.57 8.02 7.40
C SER A 254 2.90 7.39 7.76
N PHE A 255 3.75 8.17 8.40
CA PHE A 255 4.82 7.59 9.18
C PHE A 255 4.21 6.86 10.37
N VAL A 256 4.74 5.71 10.75
CA VAL A 256 4.60 5.27 12.12
C VAL A 256 5.37 6.29 12.93
N SER A 257 4.70 7.38 13.24
CA SER A 257 5.11 8.17 14.38
C SER A 257 5.08 7.20 15.55
N PRO A 258 6.16 6.95 16.26
CA PRO A 258 6.03 6.53 17.64
C PRO A 258 5.04 7.54 18.20
N THR A 259 3.98 7.12 18.90
CA THR A 259 2.96 7.99 19.46
C THR A 259 3.62 9.30 19.94
N SER A 260 3.88 10.19 18.98
CA SER A 260 4.70 11.36 19.19
C SER A 260 3.77 12.41 19.75
N GLY A 261 3.95 12.71 20.98
CA GLY A 261 3.14 13.62 21.71
C GLY A 261 3.28 13.38 23.20
N SER A 262 2.62 14.19 23.94
CA SER A 262 2.59 14.09 25.39
C SER A 262 1.17 14.16 25.87
N LYS A 263 0.84 13.36 26.87
CA LYS A 263 -0.39 13.52 27.65
C LYS A 263 -0.01 13.71 29.11
N ALA A 264 -0.15 14.94 29.59
CA ALA A 264 0.11 15.30 30.97
C ALA A 264 -1.21 15.51 31.72
N PHE A 265 -1.22 15.18 33.00
CA PHE A 265 -2.40 15.34 33.86
C PHE A 265 -2.05 15.87 35.25
N ALA A 266 -3.01 16.59 35.83
CA ALA A 266 -2.89 17.10 37.17
C ALA A 266 -3.30 16.04 38.21
N THR A 267 -2.56 15.95 39.31
CA THR A 267 -2.86 15.09 40.46
C THR A 267 -3.41 15.89 41.65
N GLY A 268 -3.40 17.22 41.58
CA GLY A 268 -3.90 18.13 42.59
C GLY A 268 -4.87 19.18 42.03
N SER A 269 -5.86 19.59 42.81
CA SER A 269 -6.78 20.65 42.44
C SER A 269 -6.07 22.00 42.38
N GLN A 270 -6.44 22.83 41.42
CA GLN A 270 -5.89 24.18 41.20
C GLN A 270 -7.02 25.17 41.19
N SER A 271 -6.79 26.34 41.72
CA SER A 271 -7.81 27.38 41.87
C SER A 271 -7.37 28.71 41.30
N VAL A 272 -8.29 29.45 40.70
CA VAL A 272 -8.13 30.83 40.29
C VAL A 272 -9.32 31.68 40.76
N ALA A 273 -9.03 32.86 41.28
CA ALA A 273 -10.08 33.81 41.60
C ALA A 273 -10.59 34.49 40.33
N SER A 274 -11.90 34.79 40.32
CA SER A 274 -12.51 35.50 39.19
C SER A 274 -12.04 36.96 39.12
N GLY A 275 -11.93 37.46 37.88
CA GLY A 275 -11.72 38.86 37.60
C GLY A 275 -12.83 39.43 36.74
N PHE A 276 -13.16 40.72 36.92
CA PHE A 276 -14.09 41.44 36.07
C PHE A 276 -13.36 42.26 35.01
N THR A 277 -12.58 43.23 35.41
CA THR A 277 -11.76 44.08 34.51
C THR A 277 -10.32 43.62 34.44
N THR A 278 -9.78 43.08 35.53
CA THR A 278 -8.41 42.58 35.60
C THR A 278 -8.44 41.09 35.87
N LEU A 279 -7.87 40.31 34.95
CA LEU A 279 -7.72 38.88 35.11
C LEU A 279 -6.35 38.57 35.69
N VAL A 280 -6.30 37.60 36.60
CA VAL A 280 -5.06 37.07 37.16
C VAL A 280 -4.93 35.61 36.69
N PRO A 281 -4.32 35.36 35.52
CA PRO A 281 -4.17 34.01 35.02
C PRO A 281 -3.26 33.19 35.95
N THR A 282 -3.65 31.94 36.16
CA THR A 282 -2.88 30.97 36.95
C THR A 282 -2.36 29.89 36.01
N GLN A 283 -1.13 29.48 36.19
CA GLN A 283 -0.54 28.40 35.37
C GLN A 283 -1.24 27.07 35.69
N LEU A 284 -1.55 26.32 34.65
CA LEU A 284 -2.00 24.93 34.78
C LEU A 284 -0.79 24.05 35.08
N ASN A 285 -0.82 23.36 36.21
CA ASN A 285 0.23 22.49 36.68
C ASN A 285 -0.17 21.03 36.45
N TYR A 286 0.78 20.29 35.93
CA TYR A 286 0.65 18.87 35.58
C TYR A 286 1.73 18.07 36.27
N GLN A 287 1.38 17.18 37.19
CA GLN A 287 2.33 16.47 38.04
C GLN A 287 2.72 15.11 37.51
N ALA A 288 2.04 14.62 36.47
CA ALA A 288 2.34 13.31 35.89
C ALA A 288 2.02 13.27 34.39
N THR A 289 2.58 12.30 33.72
CA THR A 289 2.30 12.02 32.32
C THR A 289 1.76 10.60 32.12
N VAL A 290 0.83 10.42 31.18
CA VAL A 290 0.39 9.09 30.72
C VAL A 290 1.39 8.55 29.72
N TYR A 291 1.81 9.39 28.79
CA TYR A 291 2.90 9.18 27.87
C TYR A 291 3.61 10.52 27.64
N ASN A 292 4.89 10.45 27.38
CA ASN A 292 5.75 11.61 27.15
C ASN A 292 6.89 11.18 26.23
N ASN A 293 6.55 11.06 24.95
CA ASN A 293 7.50 10.62 23.94
C ASN A 293 8.52 11.74 23.68
N GLY A 294 9.79 11.41 23.67
CA GLY A 294 10.89 12.37 23.55
C GLY A 294 11.15 13.20 24.80
N ASN A 295 10.49 12.93 25.93
CA ASN A 295 10.58 13.73 27.18
C ASN A 295 10.25 15.21 26.99
N ASN A 296 9.33 15.52 26.08
CA ASN A 296 9.01 16.87 25.66
C ASN A 296 8.18 17.63 26.69
N PHE A 297 7.48 16.93 27.59
CA PHE A 297 6.74 17.54 28.69
C PHE A 297 7.47 17.41 30.01
N ASN A 298 7.80 18.55 30.61
CA ASN A 298 8.47 18.62 31.91
C ASN A 298 7.45 18.90 33.01
N VAL A 299 7.14 17.90 33.84
CA VAL A 299 6.17 18.00 34.94
C VAL A 299 6.68 18.80 36.16
N THR A 300 7.95 19.17 36.21
CA THR A 300 8.51 20.01 37.26
C THR A 300 8.28 21.49 36.98
N THR A 301 8.33 21.86 35.70
CA THR A 301 8.15 23.25 35.25
C THR A 301 6.80 23.47 34.57
N ASP A 302 6.03 22.42 34.38
CA ASP A 302 4.74 22.43 33.68
C ASP A 302 4.83 23.00 32.25
N THR A 303 5.90 22.61 31.57
CA THR A 303 6.21 23.12 30.23
C THR A 303 6.29 21.99 29.21
N TYR A 304 5.85 22.30 28.01
CA TYR A 304 6.08 21.45 26.84
C TYR A 304 7.12 22.12 25.94
N THR A 305 8.14 21.38 25.53
CA THR A 305 9.14 21.82 24.55
C THR A 305 8.89 21.13 23.23
N ALA A 306 8.69 21.89 22.16
CA ALA A 306 8.48 21.36 20.83
C ALA A 306 9.77 20.70 20.32
N ASP A 307 9.71 19.45 19.93
CA ASP A 307 10.85 18.68 19.38
C ASP A 307 11.08 18.96 17.90
N TYR A 308 10.07 19.47 17.19
CA TYR A 308 10.17 19.85 15.78
C TYR A 308 9.29 21.02 15.40
N THR A 309 9.58 21.57 14.23
CA THR A 309 8.86 22.70 13.65
C THR A 309 7.62 22.18 12.92
N GLY A 310 6.49 22.79 13.18
CA GLY A 310 5.23 22.50 12.50
C GLY A 310 3.98 22.73 13.34
N ASN A 311 2.86 22.25 12.84
CA ASN A 311 1.55 22.40 13.48
C ASN A 311 1.33 21.35 14.56
N HIS A 312 1.25 21.77 15.81
CA HIS A 312 0.92 20.93 16.97
C HIS A 312 -0.56 21.08 17.31
N ILE A 313 -1.19 19.98 17.70
CA ILE A 313 -2.59 19.96 18.11
C ILE A 313 -2.66 19.71 19.61
N LEU A 314 -3.28 20.67 20.31
CA LEU A 314 -3.48 20.64 21.75
C LEU A 314 -4.96 20.38 22.04
N ASN A 315 -5.22 19.53 23.02
CA ASN A 315 -6.59 19.30 23.51
C ASN A 315 -6.57 19.27 25.03
N PHE A 316 -7.43 20.09 25.65
CA PHE A 316 -7.53 20.22 27.11
C PHE A 316 -8.87 19.68 27.57
N ASN A 317 -8.84 18.92 28.66
CA ASN A 317 -10.00 18.49 29.41
C ASN A 317 -9.87 19.01 30.85
N ILE A 318 -10.80 19.86 31.28
CA ILE A 318 -10.71 20.55 32.57
C ILE A 318 -12.07 20.45 33.30
N PRO A 319 -12.25 19.40 34.11
CA PRO A 319 -13.36 19.34 35.05
C PRO A 319 -13.22 20.44 36.11
N TYR A 320 -14.33 21.11 36.46
CA TYR A 320 -14.29 22.27 37.36
C TYR A 320 -15.47 22.33 38.32
N ASN A 321 -15.26 23.05 39.41
CA ASN A 321 -16.29 23.54 40.35
C ASN A 321 -16.07 25.03 40.59
N ILE A 322 -17.16 25.80 40.68
CA ILE A 322 -17.14 27.23 41.01
C ILE A 322 -17.79 27.41 42.37
N THR A 323 -17.04 28.01 43.29
CA THR A 323 -17.53 28.39 44.60
C THR A 323 -17.60 29.91 44.69
N SER A 324 -18.62 30.45 45.37
CA SER A 324 -18.79 31.88 45.62
C SER A 324 -18.80 32.13 47.10
N ASN A 325 -18.06 33.14 47.53
CA ASN A 325 -18.05 33.59 48.94
C ASN A 325 -19.27 34.41 49.33
N PHE A 326 -20.20 34.64 48.40
CA PHE A 326 -21.43 35.41 48.63
C PHE A 326 -22.65 34.47 48.57
N GLY A 327 -23.61 34.74 49.48
CA GLY A 327 -24.80 33.90 49.67
C GLY A 327 -25.68 33.65 48.44
N PRO A 328 -26.84 33.02 48.59
CA PRO A 328 -27.62 32.40 47.50
C PRO A 328 -28.05 33.30 46.34
N LEU A 329 -27.95 34.62 46.50
CA LEU A 329 -28.38 35.61 45.48
C LEU A 329 -27.43 35.80 44.29
N VAL A 330 -26.23 35.26 44.34
CA VAL A 330 -25.22 35.41 43.27
C VAL A 330 -25.14 34.16 42.36
N LYS A 331 -26.01 33.19 42.57
CA LYS A 331 -26.00 31.91 41.79
C LYS A 331 -26.33 32.02 40.31
N ASN A 332 -26.68 33.20 39.81
CA ASN A 332 -27.17 33.40 38.44
C ASN A 332 -26.24 34.28 37.61
N ASN A 333 -24.91 34.02 37.64
CA ASN A 333 -23.99 34.73 36.77
C ASN A 333 -24.01 34.14 35.34
N ALA A 334 -25.09 34.45 34.61
CA ALA A 334 -25.08 34.28 33.16
C ALA A 334 -23.97 35.16 32.57
N GLY A 335 -23.07 34.56 31.79
CA GLY A 335 -21.97 35.28 31.13
C GLY A 335 -20.58 35.07 31.72
N ARG A 336 -20.40 34.14 32.65
CA ARG A 336 -19.06 33.67 33.04
C ARG A 336 -18.31 33.11 31.85
N LYS A 337 -17.02 33.38 31.81
CA LYS A 337 -16.15 32.84 30.76
C LYS A 337 -14.89 32.22 31.38
N PHE A 338 -14.60 31.01 30.98
CA PHE A 338 -13.30 30.41 31.18
C PHE A 338 -12.39 30.83 30.05
N ILE A 339 -11.18 31.24 30.36
CA ILE A 339 -10.20 31.69 29.38
C ILE A 339 -8.93 30.83 29.56
N LEU A 340 -8.54 30.16 28.51
CA LEU A 340 -7.30 29.41 28.45
C LEU A 340 -6.31 30.15 27.54
N TYR A 341 -5.10 30.34 28.04
CA TYR A 341 -4.00 30.94 27.30
C TYR A 341 -2.94 29.88 27.04
N VAL A 342 -2.55 29.78 25.79
CA VAL A 342 -1.34 29.03 25.35
C VAL A 342 -0.26 30.05 25.08
N CYS A 343 0.83 29.97 25.79
CA CYS A 343 1.89 30.97 25.79
C CYS A 343 3.23 30.35 25.38
N LYS A 344 4.05 31.11 24.65
CA LYS A 344 5.46 30.78 24.41
C LYS A 344 6.30 31.44 25.49
N THR A 345 7.09 30.65 26.22
CA THR A 345 8.11 31.11 27.18
C THR A 345 7.55 31.85 28.39
N SER A 346 6.47 32.62 28.27
CA SER A 346 5.87 33.36 29.38
C SER A 346 4.45 33.84 29.05
N LEU A 347 3.68 34.24 30.06
CA LEU A 347 2.35 34.82 29.90
C LEU A 347 2.32 36.10 29.02
N ALA A 348 3.43 36.80 28.90
CA ALA A 348 3.53 37.98 28.04
C ALA A 348 3.48 37.65 26.54
N ASN A 349 3.77 36.38 26.16
CA ASN A 349 3.77 35.93 24.78
C ASN A 349 2.67 34.89 24.52
N VAL A 350 1.41 35.37 24.47
CA VAL A 350 0.24 34.54 24.19
C VAL A 350 0.15 34.27 22.69
N ILE A 351 0.17 32.98 22.31
CA ILE A 351 0.06 32.53 20.92
C ILE A 351 -1.34 32.02 20.56
N HIS A 352 -2.13 31.63 21.58
CA HIS A 352 -3.52 31.23 21.39
C HIS A 352 -4.35 31.55 22.65
N THR A 353 -5.59 31.98 22.45
CA THR A 353 -6.55 32.20 23.52
C THR A 353 -7.86 31.50 23.20
N SER A 354 -8.29 30.58 24.06
CA SER A 354 -9.59 29.92 23.96
C SER A 354 -10.53 30.50 25.01
N VAL A 355 -11.70 30.94 24.59
CA VAL A 355 -12.73 31.52 25.49
C VAL A 355 -13.95 30.61 25.47
N THR A 356 -14.25 29.98 26.59
CA THR A 356 -15.40 29.08 26.73
C THR A 356 -16.46 29.74 27.63
N PRO A 357 -17.64 30.07 27.11
CA PRO A 357 -18.78 30.51 27.94
C PRO A 357 -19.15 29.38 28.91
N LEU A 358 -19.28 29.71 30.19
CA LEU A 358 -19.68 28.74 31.19
C LEU A 358 -21.19 28.82 31.43
N PRO A 359 -21.85 27.67 31.61
CA PRO A 359 -23.26 27.64 31.99
C PRO A 359 -23.48 28.24 33.40
N THR A 360 -24.71 28.48 33.75
CA THR A 360 -25.09 28.93 35.10
C THR A 360 -24.82 27.88 36.18
N SER A 361 -24.58 26.64 35.81
CA SER A 361 -24.16 25.57 36.72
C SER A 361 -22.82 25.88 37.38
N THR A 362 -22.67 25.46 38.64
CA THR A 362 -21.42 25.64 39.40
C THR A 362 -20.38 24.56 39.14
N SER A 363 -20.68 23.58 38.34
CA SER A 363 -19.75 22.49 38.00
C SER A 363 -19.95 22.04 36.57
N GLY A 364 -18.91 21.51 35.96
CA GLY A 364 -18.92 20.99 34.60
C GLY A 364 -17.53 20.52 34.15
N THR A 365 -17.42 20.28 32.88
CA THR A 365 -16.14 19.95 32.24
C THR A 365 -15.96 20.82 31.00
N ILE A 366 -14.79 21.42 30.87
CA ILE A 366 -14.38 22.16 29.68
C ILE A 366 -13.56 21.23 28.83
N ASN A 367 -13.99 21.02 27.60
CA ASN A 367 -13.22 20.39 26.55
C ASN A 367 -12.99 21.40 25.43
N THR A 368 -11.74 21.74 25.17
CA THR A 368 -11.41 22.80 24.20
C THR A 368 -11.54 22.36 22.75
N GLY A 369 -11.69 21.04 22.51
CA GLY A 369 -11.49 20.51 21.18
C GLY A 369 -10.01 20.65 20.73
N ASN A 370 -9.77 20.56 19.45
CA ASN A 370 -8.43 20.66 18.87
C ASN A 370 -8.02 22.13 18.70
N ILE A 371 -6.96 22.53 19.39
CA ILE A 371 -6.31 23.84 19.26
C ILE A 371 -5.03 23.63 18.43
N SER A 372 -4.96 24.27 17.28
CA SER A 372 -3.84 24.18 16.35
C SER A 372 -2.85 25.33 16.59
N VAL A 373 -1.59 25.01 16.85
CA VAL A 373 -0.52 26.00 17.08
C VAL A 373 0.72 25.64 16.27
N ASN A 374 1.26 26.62 15.54
CA ASN A 374 2.52 26.45 14.82
C ASN A 374 3.70 26.74 15.73
N LEU A 375 4.59 25.78 15.88
CA LEU A 375 5.77 25.85 16.72
C LEU A 375 7.05 25.64 15.90
N THR A 376 8.14 26.20 16.41
CA THR A 376 9.50 25.90 15.95
C THR A 376 10.14 24.95 16.95
N SER A 377 10.98 24.03 16.49
CA SER A 377 11.75 23.15 17.38
C SER A 377 12.49 23.99 18.44
N GLY A 378 12.35 23.61 19.71
CA GLY A 378 12.86 24.34 20.86
C GLY A 378 11.88 25.34 21.48
N ASP A 379 10.74 25.61 20.86
CA ASP A 379 9.70 26.45 21.48
C ASP A 379 9.16 25.82 22.77
N VAL A 380 9.07 26.63 23.82
CA VAL A 380 8.56 26.18 25.12
C VAL A 380 7.15 26.73 25.34
N LEU A 381 6.19 25.84 25.56
CA LEU A 381 4.81 26.19 25.85
C LEU A 381 4.50 26.13 27.34
N LEU A 382 3.71 27.12 27.79
CA LEU A 382 3.06 27.17 29.09
C LEU A 382 1.56 27.41 28.91
N PHE A 383 0.79 26.89 29.85
CA PHE A 383 -0.67 26.96 29.81
C PHE A 383 -1.19 27.70 31.04
N PHE A 384 -2.00 28.71 30.83
CA PHE A 384 -2.59 29.48 31.90
C PHE A 384 -4.11 29.51 31.74
N PHE A 385 -4.83 29.64 32.87
CA PHE A 385 -6.25 29.78 32.86
C PHE A 385 -6.72 30.94 33.75
N ALA A 386 -7.87 31.50 33.40
CA ALA A 386 -8.51 32.57 34.17
C ALA A 386 -10.02 32.40 34.12
N LEU A 387 -10.70 32.91 35.15
CA LEU A 387 -12.15 33.04 35.19
C LEU A 387 -12.54 34.52 35.06
N GLN A 388 -13.34 34.85 34.05
CA GLN A 388 -13.94 36.16 33.88
C GLN A 388 -15.41 36.12 34.33
N THR A 389 -15.81 37.08 35.17
CA THR A 389 -17.19 37.28 35.58
C THR A 389 -17.79 38.53 34.95
N PRO A 390 -19.11 38.58 34.69
CA PRO A 390 -19.75 39.69 33.99
C PRO A 390 -19.94 40.94 34.85
N SER A 391 -19.75 40.86 36.17
CA SER A 391 -19.93 41.98 37.11
C SER A 391 -18.87 41.97 38.21
N SER A 392 -18.63 43.14 38.81
CA SER A 392 -17.68 43.32 39.92
C SER A 392 -18.27 42.92 41.30
N ASN A 393 -19.49 42.45 41.36
CA ASN A 393 -20.22 42.20 42.61
C ASN A 393 -19.94 40.80 43.19
N GLY A 394 -18.70 40.47 43.44
CA GLY A 394 -18.32 39.27 44.14
C GLY A 394 -17.14 38.53 43.51
N ILE A 395 -16.32 37.93 44.35
CA ILE A 395 -15.21 37.07 43.92
C ILE A 395 -15.73 35.64 43.87
N GLU A 396 -15.68 35.04 42.69
CA GLU A 396 -15.91 33.62 42.52
C GLU A 396 -14.56 32.91 42.41
N GLN A 397 -14.48 31.69 42.88
CA GLN A 397 -13.30 30.86 42.77
C GLN A 397 -13.60 29.69 41.86
N PHE A 398 -12.86 29.59 40.78
CA PHE A 398 -12.83 28.42 39.89
C PHE A 398 -11.80 27.42 40.41
N THR A 399 -12.24 26.23 40.69
CA THR A 399 -11.36 25.15 41.16
C THR A 399 -11.46 23.98 40.21
N THR A 400 -10.34 23.50 39.73
CA THR A 400 -10.29 22.28 38.91
C THR A 400 -10.56 21.06 39.77
N ILE A 401 -11.29 20.11 39.23
CA ILE A 401 -11.59 18.85 39.92
C ILE A 401 -10.60 17.78 39.44
N VAL A 402 -9.94 17.19 40.39
CA VAL A 402 -9.06 16.02 40.12
C VAL A 402 -9.81 14.78 40.52
N THR A 403 -10.08 13.94 39.54
CA THR A 403 -10.61 12.60 39.78
C THR A 403 -9.46 11.61 39.58
N ALA A 404 -9.37 10.60 40.41
CA ALA A 404 -8.36 9.56 40.25
C ALA A 404 -8.51 8.90 38.88
N GLY A 405 -7.43 8.88 38.10
CA GLY A 405 -7.39 8.31 36.74
C GLY A 405 -7.52 9.36 35.63
N LEU A 406 -7.77 8.88 34.41
CA LEU A 406 -7.75 9.65 33.15
C LEU A 406 -8.92 10.66 32.98
N ASN A 407 -9.82 10.78 33.93
CA ASN A 407 -11.00 11.67 33.87
C ASN A 407 -10.77 13.04 34.50
N GLY A 408 -9.55 13.35 34.94
CA GLY A 408 -9.20 14.64 35.58
C GLY A 408 -8.79 15.72 34.58
N VAL A 409 -8.07 16.74 35.09
CA VAL A 409 -7.44 17.76 34.25
C VAL A 409 -6.30 17.18 33.48
N TYR A 410 -6.38 17.20 32.17
CA TYR A 410 -5.27 16.77 31.30
C TYR A 410 -5.13 17.65 30.08
N VAL A 411 -3.92 17.67 29.53
CA VAL A 411 -3.62 18.16 28.20
C VAL A 411 -3.08 17.02 27.35
N THR A 412 -3.60 16.88 26.14
CA THR A 412 -3.02 16.02 25.11
C THR A 412 -2.39 16.92 24.06
N ILE A 413 -1.14 16.66 23.75
CA ILE A 413 -0.38 17.36 22.73
C ILE A 413 -0.06 16.34 21.66
N GLN A 414 -0.62 16.53 20.50
CA GLN A 414 -0.31 15.74 19.30
C GLN A 414 0.66 16.53 18.45
N THR A 415 1.66 15.85 18.02
CA THR A 415 2.65 16.39 17.10
C THR A 415 2.16 16.25 15.66
N PRO A 416 2.65 17.08 14.71
CA PRO A 416 2.27 16.92 13.31
C PRO A 416 2.52 15.50 12.82
N GLN A 417 1.69 15.03 11.93
CA GLN A 417 1.76 13.66 11.37
C GLN A 417 2.99 13.41 10.49
N ASN A 418 3.90 14.37 10.39
CA ASN A 418 5.09 14.27 9.57
C ASN A 418 6.34 14.76 10.32
N PRO A 419 6.79 14.07 11.37
CA PRO A 419 7.96 14.50 12.12
C PRO A 419 9.24 14.12 11.35
N VAL A 420 9.96 15.12 10.93
CA VAL A 420 11.37 14.94 10.57
C VAL A 420 12.08 14.29 11.77
N GLY A 421 12.70 13.12 11.54
CA GLY A 421 13.29 12.30 12.61
C GLY A 421 12.45 11.09 13.03
N GLY A 422 11.18 10.98 12.60
CA GLY A 422 10.39 9.77 12.77
C GLY A 422 10.86 8.62 11.88
N THR A 423 10.30 7.43 12.08
CA THR A 423 10.58 6.25 11.25
C THR A 423 9.61 6.19 10.08
N VAL A 424 10.14 6.02 8.88
CA VAL A 424 9.33 5.81 7.66
C VAL A 424 8.78 4.38 7.66
N ASP A 425 7.47 4.24 7.55
CA ASP A 425 6.79 2.98 7.29
C ASP A 425 6.49 2.87 5.80
N VAL A 426 7.31 2.09 5.11
CA VAL A 426 7.22 1.94 3.65
C VAL A 426 5.90 1.30 3.20
N SER A 427 5.23 0.53 4.07
CA SER A 427 3.93 -0.07 3.74
C SER A 427 2.87 0.98 3.35
N LYS A 428 3.00 2.18 3.88
CA LYS A 428 2.07 3.29 3.65
C LYS A 428 2.26 4.04 2.32
N VAL A 429 3.34 3.71 1.60
CA VAL A 429 3.61 4.30 0.27
C VAL A 429 2.59 3.81 -0.77
N PHE A 430 2.04 2.60 -0.58
CA PHE A 430 1.34 1.87 -1.62
C PHE A 430 -0.18 2.07 -1.66
N GLY A 431 -0.79 2.70 -0.64
CA GLY A 431 -2.25 2.76 -0.56
C GLY A 431 -2.89 1.37 -0.68
N ASP A 432 -3.95 1.27 -1.48
CA ASP A 432 -4.70 0.04 -1.68
C ASP A 432 -4.30 -0.78 -2.92
N ILE A 433 -3.12 -0.49 -3.50
CA ILE A 433 -2.65 -1.17 -4.73
C ILE A 433 -2.55 -2.68 -4.48
N LYS A 434 -3.25 -3.45 -5.30
CA LYS A 434 -3.17 -4.92 -5.25
C LYS A 434 -1.95 -5.44 -5.98
N VAL A 435 -1.42 -6.57 -5.49
CA VAL A 435 -0.27 -7.24 -6.10
C VAL A 435 -0.53 -7.56 -7.58
N LEU A 436 -1.71 -8.09 -7.90
CA LEU A 436 -2.02 -8.45 -9.28
C LEU A 436 -2.18 -7.24 -10.19
N ASP A 437 -2.76 -6.14 -9.71
CA ASP A 437 -2.90 -4.90 -10.50
C ASP A 437 -1.52 -4.30 -10.82
N PHE A 438 -0.62 -4.29 -9.84
CA PHE A 438 0.75 -3.86 -10.06
C PHE A 438 1.50 -4.74 -11.06
N MET A 439 1.39 -6.07 -10.92
CA MET A 439 2.02 -7.00 -11.87
C MET A 439 1.43 -6.85 -13.26
N LYS A 440 0.10 -6.69 -13.37
CA LYS A 440 -0.59 -6.44 -14.63
C LYS A 440 -0.07 -5.17 -15.31
N GLY A 441 0.02 -4.06 -14.58
CA GLY A 441 0.55 -2.80 -15.12
C GLY A 441 1.98 -2.94 -15.66
N LEU A 442 2.85 -3.72 -14.98
CA LEU A 442 4.20 -3.97 -15.47
C LEU A 442 4.20 -4.87 -16.73
N ILE A 443 3.35 -5.90 -16.75
CA ILE A 443 3.20 -6.80 -17.90
C ILE A 443 2.77 -5.99 -19.12
N GLU A 444 1.75 -5.17 -18.99
CA GLU A 444 1.22 -4.32 -20.05
C GLU A 444 2.26 -3.29 -20.53
N LYS A 445 2.90 -2.59 -19.58
CA LYS A 445 3.86 -1.52 -19.90
C LYS A 445 5.10 -2.03 -20.64
N PHE A 446 5.61 -3.20 -20.27
CA PHE A 446 6.85 -3.75 -20.80
C PHE A 446 6.65 -4.97 -21.69
N ASN A 447 5.41 -5.33 -21.98
CA ASN A 447 5.04 -6.53 -22.76
C ASN A 447 5.77 -7.79 -22.23
N LEU A 448 5.59 -8.07 -20.92
CA LEU A 448 6.29 -9.17 -20.25
C LEU A 448 5.55 -10.49 -20.42
N VAL A 449 6.31 -11.55 -20.60
CA VAL A 449 5.86 -12.95 -20.54
C VAL A 449 6.30 -13.55 -19.23
N ILE A 450 5.38 -14.23 -18.55
CA ILE A 450 5.64 -14.98 -17.32
C ILE A 450 5.38 -16.46 -17.58
N GLU A 451 6.38 -17.28 -17.45
CA GLU A 451 6.28 -18.72 -17.64
C GLU A 451 6.98 -19.51 -16.51
N PRO A 452 6.61 -20.78 -16.28
CA PRO A 452 7.38 -21.65 -15.39
C PRO A 452 8.81 -21.83 -15.89
N PHE A 453 9.77 -21.79 -14.96
CA PHE A 453 11.18 -21.98 -15.30
C PHE A 453 11.57 -23.45 -15.18
N GLU A 454 11.85 -24.10 -16.30
CA GLU A 454 12.51 -25.41 -16.44
C GLU A 454 12.10 -26.45 -15.37
N ASN A 455 10.90 -26.92 -15.30
CA ASN A 455 10.50 -27.98 -14.35
C ASN A 455 10.89 -27.74 -12.87
N GLN A 456 11.23 -26.50 -12.51
CA GLN A 456 11.54 -26.13 -11.13
C GLN A 456 10.27 -25.65 -10.42
N LYS A 457 10.00 -26.24 -9.27
CA LYS A 457 8.86 -25.88 -8.44
C LYS A 457 8.98 -24.43 -7.91
N ASN A 458 7.91 -23.67 -7.96
CA ASN A 458 7.83 -22.30 -7.46
C ASN A 458 8.88 -21.37 -8.09
N PHE A 459 9.21 -21.58 -9.36
CA PHE A 459 10.19 -20.78 -10.06
C PHE A 459 9.63 -20.33 -11.40
N LEU A 460 9.63 -19.02 -11.66
CA LEU A 460 9.12 -18.42 -12.88
C LEU A 460 10.23 -17.71 -13.65
N ARG A 461 10.06 -17.60 -14.97
CA ARG A 461 10.85 -16.72 -15.84
C ARG A 461 9.98 -15.55 -16.23
N ILE A 462 10.55 -14.34 -16.23
CA ILE A 462 9.88 -13.10 -16.60
C ILE A 462 10.76 -12.34 -17.58
N GLU A 463 10.36 -12.26 -18.84
CA GLU A 463 11.12 -11.54 -19.86
C GLU A 463 10.18 -10.76 -20.79
N PRO A 464 10.64 -9.66 -21.42
CA PRO A 464 9.91 -9.05 -22.53
C PRO A 464 9.65 -10.05 -23.64
N TYR A 465 8.50 -9.94 -24.31
CA TYR A 465 8.08 -10.90 -25.33
C TYR A 465 9.15 -11.17 -26.41
N ASN A 466 9.82 -10.12 -26.90
CA ASN A 466 10.85 -10.29 -27.94
C ASN A 466 12.08 -11.05 -27.40
N ASP A 467 12.48 -10.80 -26.17
CA ASP A 467 13.61 -11.48 -25.55
C ASP A 467 13.24 -12.95 -25.26
N TRP A 468 12.03 -13.18 -24.75
CA TRP A 468 11.49 -14.51 -24.51
C TRP A 468 11.41 -15.34 -25.81
N LEU A 469 10.92 -14.76 -26.90
CA LEU A 469 10.83 -15.43 -28.19
C LEU A 469 12.21 -15.88 -28.69
N ASN A 470 13.25 -15.10 -28.44
CA ASN A 470 14.63 -15.42 -28.83
C ASN A 470 15.28 -16.51 -27.97
N LEU A 471 14.68 -16.87 -26.82
CA LEU A 471 15.15 -18.00 -26.00
C LEU A 471 14.71 -19.35 -26.55
N GLY A 472 13.70 -19.36 -27.42
CA GLY A 472 13.17 -20.57 -28.04
C GLY A 472 14.11 -21.19 -29.04
N THR A 473 13.93 -22.50 -29.26
CA THR A 473 14.62 -23.24 -30.33
C THR A 473 13.70 -23.44 -31.50
N THR A 474 14.23 -23.29 -32.74
CA THR A 474 13.43 -23.57 -33.93
C THR A 474 13.31 -25.08 -34.12
N ILE A 475 12.09 -25.60 -34.11
CA ILE A 475 11.78 -27.00 -34.38
C ILE A 475 11.17 -27.12 -35.77
N ASN A 476 11.70 -28.06 -36.57
CA ASN A 476 11.14 -28.32 -37.89
C ASN A 476 10.10 -29.46 -37.82
N TRP A 477 8.84 -29.11 -37.94
CA TRP A 477 7.72 -30.07 -37.92
C TRP A 477 7.28 -30.52 -39.33
N THR A 478 8.02 -30.21 -40.39
CA THR A 478 7.61 -30.49 -41.76
C THR A 478 7.33 -31.97 -42.01
N GLU A 479 8.08 -32.87 -41.38
CA GLU A 479 7.92 -34.32 -41.54
C GLU A 479 6.78 -34.92 -40.73
N ILE A 480 6.36 -34.26 -39.64
CA ILE A 480 5.29 -34.73 -38.78
C ILE A 480 3.95 -34.05 -39.06
N LEU A 481 3.93 -33.11 -40.01
CA LEU A 481 2.69 -32.42 -40.41
C LEU A 481 1.77 -33.41 -41.16
N ASP A 482 0.55 -33.61 -40.62
CA ASP A 482 -0.50 -34.37 -41.30
C ASP A 482 -1.03 -33.60 -42.51
N ARG A 483 -0.60 -33.99 -43.69
CA ARG A 483 -1.01 -33.37 -44.97
C ARG A 483 -2.34 -33.94 -45.51
N SER A 484 -2.97 -34.88 -44.83
CA SER A 484 -4.28 -35.42 -45.22
C SER A 484 -5.42 -34.45 -44.88
N ILE A 485 -5.20 -33.56 -43.96
CA ILE A 485 -6.16 -32.53 -43.53
C ILE A 485 -5.92 -31.24 -44.30
N LYS A 486 -7.00 -30.60 -44.77
CA LYS A 486 -6.88 -29.31 -45.42
C LYS A 486 -6.51 -28.25 -44.37
N TYR A 487 -5.45 -27.53 -44.62
CA TYR A 487 -5.10 -26.35 -43.81
C TYR A 487 -5.57 -25.09 -44.51
N LYS A 488 -5.96 -24.09 -43.68
CA LYS A 488 -6.35 -22.74 -44.11
C LYS A 488 -5.21 -21.80 -43.76
N VAL A 489 -4.77 -21.01 -44.70
CA VAL A 489 -3.83 -19.91 -44.44
C VAL A 489 -4.60 -18.62 -44.52
N GLU A 490 -4.65 -17.89 -43.44
CA GLU A 490 -5.24 -16.56 -43.37
C GLU A 490 -4.13 -15.53 -43.16
N HIS A 491 -4.27 -14.40 -43.78
CA HIS A 491 -3.33 -13.30 -43.58
C HIS A 491 -3.67 -12.57 -42.29
N PRO A 492 -2.75 -12.45 -41.32
CA PRO A 492 -3.04 -11.86 -40.01
C PRO A 492 -3.50 -10.39 -40.10
N VAL A 493 -3.12 -9.68 -41.16
CA VAL A 493 -3.49 -8.26 -41.39
C VAL A 493 -5.00 -8.04 -41.50
N ASN A 494 -5.79 -9.06 -41.83
CA ASN A 494 -7.26 -8.91 -41.94
C ASN A 494 -7.93 -8.61 -40.57
N ASN A 495 -7.22 -8.92 -39.48
CA ASN A 495 -7.71 -8.76 -38.11
C ASN A 495 -6.91 -7.73 -37.29
N LEU A 496 -5.95 -7.05 -37.94
CA LEU A 496 -5.14 -6.05 -37.24
C LEU A 496 -5.71 -4.65 -37.42
N PRO A 497 -5.74 -3.84 -36.37
CA PRO A 497 -6.09 -2.43 -36.47
C PRO A 497 -5.06 -1.65 -37.31
N LYS A 498 -5.50 -0.61 -37.96
CA LYS A 498 -4.65 0.27 -38.78
C LYS A 498 -3.71 1.10 -37.88
N LYS A 499 -4.17 1.44 -36.70
CA LYS A 499 -3.42 2.27 -35.76
C LYS A 499 -3.48 1.67 -34.35
N PHE A 500 -2.31 1.52 -33.76
CA PHE A 500 -2.14 1.16 -32.36
C PHE A 500 -1.74 2.40 -31.59
N ILE A 501 -2.37 2.63 -30.44
CA ILE A 501 -2.08 3.74 -29.55
C ILE A 501 -1.62 3.12 -28.22
N PHE A 502 -0.38 3.34 -27.86
CA PHE A 502 0.17 2.99 -26.57
C PHE A 502 0.22 4.25 -25.72
N SER A 503 -0.47 4.26 -24.60
CA SER A 503 -0.46 5.39 -23.70
C SER A 503 -0.53 4.93 -22.26
N ASP A 504 0.15 5.65 -21.36
CA ASP A 504 -0.12 5.53 -19.93
C ASP A 504 -1.52 6.10 -19.65
N ASP A 505 -2.12 5.73 -18.52
CA ASP A 505 -3.38 6.31 -18.08
C ASP A 505 -3.23 7.82 -17.84
N TYR A 506 -4.29 8.57 -18.17
CA TYR A 506 -4.32 10.00 -17.91
C TYR A 506 -4.43 10.23 -16.40
N ASP A 507 -3.42 10.89 -15.84
CA ASP A 507 -3.51 11.46 -14.51
C ASP A 507 -3.71 12.99 -14.60
N GLU A 508 -4.28 13.59 -13.56
CA GLU A 508 -4.50 15.04 -13.47
C GLU A 508 -3.25 15.81 -13.04
N ASP A 509 -2.06 15.21 -13.17
CA ASP A 509 -0.79 15.89 -12.97
C ASP A 509 -0.69 17.14 -13.84
N VAL A 510 -0.12 18.19 -13.27
CA VAL A 510 -0.03 19.52 -13.91
C VAL A 510 0.63 19.46 -15.29
N LEU A 511 1.68 18.62 -15.44
CA LEU A 511 2.38 18.50 -16.72
C LEU A 511 1.57 17.72 -17.74
N ASN A 512 0.97 16.59 -17.35
CA ASN A 512 0.11 15.80 -18.23
C ASN A 512 -1.14 16.59 -18.65
N LYS A 513 -1.75 17.31 -17.72
CA LYS A 513 -2.89 18.19 -18.02
C LYS A 513 -2.51 19.30 -18.99
N TYR A 514 -1.39 19.99 -18.74
CA TYR A 514 -0.91 21.03 -19.65
C TYR A 514 -0.61 20.47 -21.05
N GLN A 515 0.04 19.31 -21.12
CA GLN A 515 0.33 18.64 -22.39
C GLN A 515 -0.95 18.23 -23.11
N PHE A 516 -1.89 17.63 -22.38
CA PHE A 516 -3.18 17.20 -22.93
C PHE A 516 -4.02 18.37 -23.46
N ASP A 517 -4.12 19.46 -22.69
CA ASP A 517 -4.88 20.66 -23.06
C ASP A 517 -4.32 21.33 -24.35
N ASN A 518 -3.00 21.22 -24.59
CA ASN A 518 -2.35 21.83 -25.73
C ASN A 518 -2.21 20.91 -26.95
N THR A 519 -2.11 19.59 -26.74
CA THR A 519 -1.77 18.64 -27.82
C THR A 519 -2.75 17.48 -27.97
N SER A 520 -3.73 17.36 -27.06
CA SER A 520 -4.62 16.20 -26.93
C SER A 520 -3.88 14.87 -26.78
N LYS A 521 -2.65 14.91 -26.23
CA LYS A 521 -1.81 13.75 -25.94
C LYS A 521 -1.17 13.92 -24.58
N ILE A 522 -0.99 12.82 -23.86
CA ILE A 522 -0.24 12.78 -22.61
C ILE A 522 1.24 12.45 -22.87
N TYR A 523 2.09 12.73 -21.89
CA TYR A 523 3.47 12.22 -21.90
C TYR A 523 3.44 10.69 -21.85
N GLY A 524 4.36 10.04 -22.59
CA GLY A 524 4.37 8.58 -22.70
C GLY A 524 3.40 7.99 -23.74
N SER A 525 2.66 8.83 -24.45
CA SER A 525 1.80 8.37 -25.55
C SER A 525 2.61 8.15 -26.83
N TYR A 526 2.50 6.95 -27.38
CA TYR A 526 3.10 6.56 -28.66
C TYR A 526 2.04 5.96 -29.59
N SER A 527 2.04 6.31 -30.85
CA SER A 527 1.14 5.70 -31.83
C SER A 527 1.93 5.10 -32.99
N TYR A 528 1.60 3.84 -33.29
CA TYR A 528 2.13 3.12 -34.45
C TYR A 528 1.03 2.94 -35.50
N GLN A 529 1.33 3.24 -36.73
CA GLN A 529 0.41 3.03 -37.86
C GLN A 529 0.94 1.88 -38.72
N THR A 530 0.06 0.89 -38.93
CA THR A 530 0.38 -0.25 -39.80
C THR A 530 0.38 0.21 -41.27
N ASP A 531 1.42 -0.18 -42.00
CA ASP A 531 1.52 0.08 -43.45
C ASP A 531 0.75 -1.01 -44.22
N SER A 532 -0.57 -0.99 -44.08
CA SER A 532 -1.46 -1.94 -44.75
C SER A 532 -2.70 -1.24 -45.24
N ASP A 533 -3.03 -1.47 -46.49
CA ASP A 533 -4.26 -0.95 -47.11
C ASP A 533 -5.52 -1.70 -46.64
N LEU A 534 -5.34 -2.89 -46.06
CA LEU A 534 -6.43 -3.77 -45.62
C LEU A 534 -6.77 -3.60 -44.13
N ALA A 535 -5.85 -3.05 -43.35
CA ALA A 535 -6.09 -2.80 -41.93
C ALA A 535 -7.02 -1.59 -41.72
N SER A 536 -7.94 -1.70 -40.77
CA SER A 536 -8.89 -0.65 -40.42
C SER A 536 -9.11 -0.54 -38.94
N GLY A 537 -9.50 0.66 -38.48
CA GLY A 537 -9.75 0.90 -37.05
C GLY A 537 -8.52 1.35 -36.27
N GLU A 538 -8.76 1.70 -35.01
CA GLU A 538 -7.74 2.08 -34.02
C GLU A 538 -7.91 1.19 -32.79
N GLU A 539 -6.81 0.78 -32.16
CA GLU A 539 -6.76 0.06 -30.90
C GLU A 539 -5.90 0.84 -29.90
N GLN A 540 -6.41 1.02 -28.67
CA GLN A 540 -5.78 1.79 -27.61
C GLN A 540 -5.56 0.90 -26.39
#